data_e94754238f42dcd4ffcf4020dcf1c794
#
_entry.id   e94754238f42dcd4ffcf4020dcf1c794
#
_cell.length_a   1.000
_cell.length_b   1.000
_cell.length_c   1.000
_cell.angle_alpha   90.00
_cell.angle_beta   90.00
_cell.angle_gamma   90.00
#
_symmetry.space_group_name_H-M   'P 1'
#
loop_
_entity.id
_entity.type
_entity.pdbx_description
1 polymer ?
#
loop_
_entity_poly.entity_id
_entity_poly.type
_entity_poly.pdbx_seq_one_letter_code
_entity_poly.pdbx_strand_id
1 'polypeptide(L)'
;MKSLKGKKIVNFGDSIFGKCRPPYDISTFIAEITGAEAYNVAFGGCRMSEHVLPQFDRFSMYRLADAIVSRDFSLQDESFSYEPIGEALPDYFPEGLATLKGIDFSKADIITIAYGTNDFTAGRALEGNDRYDLTSFGGAMRYSIEKIREAFSNLEIVVCSQTYRFWRKDGVVLDDSNTRVEKGNKLTDFVRKTEEIAREYGLFYIDNYYGPVINESNRDICFSETDGTHPLVPGLKLIAENIARELTEKFGE
;
A
#
# COMPACT_ATOMS: atom_id res chain seq x y z
N MET A 1 -15.20 4.47 -24.53
CA MET A 1 -14.01 4.32 -23.66
C MET A 1 -14.46 3.53 -22.44
N LYS A 2 -13.72 2.51 -22.03
CA LYS A 2 -13.99 1.78 -20.79
C LYS A 2 -13.97 2.74 -19.59
N SER A 3 -14.81 2.50 -18.59
CA SER A 3 -14.94 3.36 -17.40
C SER A 3 -15.16 2.49 -16.17
N LEU A 4 -14.78 2.98 -15.00
CA LEU A 4 -15.09 2.38 -13.71
C LEU A 4 -16.20 3.15 -12.96
N LYS A 5 -16.98 3.95 -13.68
CA LYS A 5 -18.08 4.70 -13.10
C LYS A 5 -19.07 3.77 -12.38
N GLY A 6 -19.35 4.08 -11.13
CA GLY A 6 -20.22 3.27 -10.26
C GLY A 6 -19.51 2.17 -9.49
N LYS A 7 -18.24 1.89 -9.79
CA LYS A 7 -17.41 0.98 -9.01
C LYS A 7 -16.88 1.65 -7.75
N LYS A 8 -16.70 0.85 -6.69
CA LYS A 8 -16.09 1.25 -5.42
C LYS A 8 -14.72 0.62 -5.27
N ILE A 9 -13.69 1.46 -5.15
CA ILE A 9 -12.29 1.07 -5.02
C ILE A 9 -11.80 1.46 -3.63
N VAL A 10 -11.23 0.53 -2.88
CA VAL A 10 -10.66 0.79 -1.56
C VAL A 10 -9.15 0.58 -1.61
N ASN A 11 -8.38 1.64 -1.39
CA ASN A 11 -6.93 1.62 -1.53
C ASN A 11 -6.25 1.48 -0.17
N PHE A 12 -5.70 0.29 0.09
CA PHE A 12 -4.81 0.00 1.22
C PHE A 12 -3.36 0.25 0.83
N GLY A 13 -2.59 0.81 1.75
CA GLY A 13 -1.18 1.09 1.51
C GLY A 13 -0.47 1.71 2.71
N ASP A 14 0.79 2.06 2.48
CA ASP A 14 1.63 2.76 3.44
C ASP A 14 1.61 4.29 3.26
N SER A 15 2.68 4.99 3.69
CA SER A 15 2.77 6.45 3.58
C SER A 15 2.75 7.00 2.16
N ILE A 16 3.12 6.21 1.15
CA ILE A 16 3.10 6.64 -0.25
C ILE A 16 1.66 6.93 -0.69
N PHE A 17 0.72 6.11 -0.25
CA PHE A 17 -0.71 6.30 -0.49
C PHE A 17 -1.38 7.19 0.56
N GLY A 18 -0.94 7.13 1.83
CA GLY A 18 -1.64 7.70 2.97
C GLY A 18 -1.19 9.08 3.41
N LYS A 19 0.07 9.49 3.16
CA LYS A 19 0.62 10.76 3.66
C LYS A 19 -0.08 12.00 3.08
N CYS A 20 -0.42 11.96 1.79
CA CYS A 20 -1.24 12.97 1.17
C CYS A 20 -2.73 12.62 1.30
N ARG A 21 -3.56 13.63 1.45
CA ARG A 21 -5.01 13.54 1.60
C ARG A 21 -5.69 14.37 0.51
N PRO A 22 -7.01 14.20 0.31
CA PRO A 22 -7.73 14.97 -0.69
C PRO A 22 -7.44 16.47 -0.59
N PRO A 23 -7.29 17.16 -1.73
CA PRO A 23 -7.51 16.66 -3.09
C PRO A 23 -6.24 16.13 -3.80
N TYR A 24 -5.14 15.89 -3.09
CA TYR A 24 -3.83 15.60 -3.69
C TYR A 24 -3.29 14.19 -3.37
N ASP A 25 -4.16 13.23 -3.15
CA ASP A 25 -3.79 11.84 -2.90
C ASP A 25 -4.10 10.92 -4.10
N ILE A 26 -3.47 9.74 -4.11
CA ILE A 26 -3.58 8.75 -5.19
C ILE A 26 -5.04 8.33 -5.40
N SER A 27 -5.82 8.13 -4.33
CA SER A 27 -7.21 7.67 -4.44
C SER A 27 -8.10 8.73 -5.09
N THR A 28 -7.90 10.02 -4.76
CA THR A 28 -8.60 11.13 -5.40
C THR A 28 -8.28 11.17 -6.89
N PHE A 29 -7.01 11.06 -7.29
CA PHE A 29 -6.65 11.04 -8.70
C PHE A 29 -7.20 9.83 -9.45
N ILE A 30 -7.22 8.64 -8.82
CA ILE A 30 -7.87 7.45 -9.40
C ILE A 30 -9.36 7.72 -9.65
N ALA A 31 -10.07 8.30 -8.66
CA ALA A 31 -11.48 8.65 -8.81
C ALA A 31 -11.73 9.63 -9.96
N GLU A 32 -10.92 10.70 -10.06
CA GLU A 32 -11.00 11.70 -11.14
C GLU A 32 -10.79 11.10 -12.52
N ILE A 33 -9.82 10.19 -12.67
CA ILE A 33 -9.47 9.57 -13.95
C ILE A 33 -10.52 8.53 -14.38
N THR A 34 -11.01 7.73 -13.44
CA THR A 34 -11.82 6.52 -13.76
C THR A 34 -13.32 6.76 -13.63
N GLY A 35 -13.74 7.79 -12.88
CA GLY A 35 -15.12 8.03 -12.50
C GLY A 35 -15.62 7.09 -11.40
N ALA A 36 -14.76 6.28 -10.79
CA ALA A 36 -15.06 5.42 -9.65
C ALA A 36 -15.19 6.22 -8.35
N GLU A 37 -15.83 5.61 -7.35
CA GLU A 37 -15.76 6.06 -5.96
C GLU A 37 -14.52 5.41 -5.32
N ALA A 38 -13.49 6.19 -4.99
CA ALA A 38 -12.23 5.66 -4.46
C ALA A 38 -11.96 6.17 -3.04
N TYR A 39 -11.62 5.23 -2.14
CA TYR A 39 -11.37 5.49 -0.73
C TYR A 39 -9.90 5.30 -0.40
N ASN A 40 -9.31 6.27 0.31
CA ASN A 40 -7.96 6.19 0.84
C ASN A 40 -7.99 5.67 2.29
N VAL A 41 -7.62 4.42 2.48
CA VAL A 41 -7.50 3.76 3.80
C VAL A 41 -6.06 3.30 4.05
N ALA A 42 -5.10 4.07 3.54
CA ALA A 42 -3.68 3.81 3.71
C ALA A 42 -3.13 4.48 4.98
N PHE A 43 -2.21 3.78 5.65
CA PHE A 43 -1.62 4.18 6.93
C PHE A 43 -0.11 4.23 6.85
N GLY A 44 0.47 5.42 7.00
CA GLY A 44 1.91 5.64 6.86
C GLY A 44 2.74 4.95 7.94
N GLY A 45 3.95 4.51 7.58
CA GLY A 45 4.81 3.74 8.48
C GLY A 45 4.40 2.28 8.64
N CYS A 46 3.15 1.93 8.33
CA CYS A 46 2.64 0.57 8.47
C CYS A 46 3.23 -0.38 7.42
N ARG A 47 3.16 -1.67 7.71
CA ARG A 47 3.77 -2.75 6.92
C ARG A 47 2.72 -3.74 6.43
N MET A 48 3.12 -4.59 5.52
CA MET A 48 2.41 -5.82 5.24
C MET A 48 2.50 -6.75 6.45
N SER A 49 3.74 -6.94 6.97
CA SER A 49 4.09 -7.81 8.08
C SER A 49 3.98 -7.11 9.45
N GLU A 50 4.21 -7.88 10.51
CA GLU A 50 4.23 -7.40 11.89
C GLU A 50 5.16 -6.20 12.08
N HIS A 51 4.72 -5.19 12.84
CA HIS A 51 5.50 -4.03 13.20
C HIS A 51 5.97 -4.11 14.65
N VAL A 52 7.24 -3.69 14.92
CA VAL A 52 7.81 -3.72 16.29
C VAL A 52 7.17 -2.72 17.24
N LEU A 53 6.58 -1.63 16.72
CA LEU A 53 5.84 -0.64 17.50
C LEU A 53 4.36 -1.01 17.50
N PRO A 54 3.75 -1.31 18.66
CA PRO A 54 2.39 -1.85 18.73
C PRO A 54 1.34 -0.94 18.07
N GLN A 55 1.46 0.39 18.21
CA GLN A 55 0.52 1.34 17.62
C GLN A 55 0.52 1.28 16.08
N PHE A 56 1.67 1.02 15.44
CA PHE A 56 1.75 0.81 14.00
C PHE A 56 1.36 -0.61 13.59
N ASP A 57 1.68 -1.63 14.42
CA ASP A 57 1.31 -3.02 14.14
C ASP A 57 -0.20 -3.18 13.97
N ARG A 58 -0.98 -2.49 14.78
CA ARG A 58 -2.46 -2.50 14.71
C ARG A 58 -3.02 -2.02 13.38
N PHE A 59 -2.22 -1.27 12.59
CA PHE A 59 -2.54 -0.81 11.24
C PHE A 59 -1.73 -1.51 10.15
N SER A 60 -0.98 -2.56 10.48
CA SER A 60 -0.37 -3.44 9.48
C SER A 60 -1.45 -4.19 8.69
N MET A 61 -1.18 -4.51 7.42
CA MET A 61 -2.21 -5.03 6.51
C MET A 61 -2.91 -6.28 7.06
N TYR A 62 -2.17 -7.20 7.69
CA TYR A 62 -2.78 -8.42 8.24
C TYR A 62 -3.77 -8.13 9.37
N ARG A 63 -3.50 -7.10 10.22
CA ARG A 63 -4.42 -6.64 11.25
C ARG A 63 -5.65 -5.95 10.67
N LEU A 64 -5.44 -5.15 9.61
CA LEU A 64 -6.57 -4.54 8.90
C LEU A 64 -7.44 -5.61 8.22
N ALA A 65 -6.84 -6.67 7.67
CA ALA A 65 -7.59 -7.79 7.12
C ALA A 65 -8.49 -8.47 8.19
N ASP A 66 -7.95 -8.72 9.39
CA ASP A 66 -8.74 -9.22 10.50
C ASP A 66 -9.88 -8.27 10.90
N ALA A 67 -9.57 -6.96 11.01
CA ALA A 67 -10.54 -5.94 11.42
C ALA A 67 -11.70 -5.77 10.44
N ILE A 68 -11.42 -5.76 9.13
CA ILE A 68 -12.49 -5.61 8.11
C ILE A 68 -13.37 -6.87 8.01
N VAL A 69 -12.80 -8.04 8.21
CA VAL A 69 -13.54 -9.32 8.20
C VAL A 69 -14.41 -9.46 9.43
N SER A 70 -13.88 -9.21 10.62
CA SER A 70 -14.63 -9.30 11.88
C SER A 70 -15.54 -8.10 12.13
N ARG A 71 -15.34 -6.98 11.44
CA ARG A 71 -15.96 -5.67 11.72
C ARG A 71 -15.63 -5.15 13.13
N ASP A 72 -14.54 -5.62 13.70
CA ASP A 72 -14.01 -5.18 15.00
C ASP A 72 -12.73 -4.36 14.80
N PHE A 73 -12.81 -3.07 15.12
CA PHE A 73 -11.72 -2.10 15.03
C PHE A 73 -11.22 -1.66 16.41
N SER A 74 -11.55 -2.39 17.46
CA SER A 74 -11.17 -2.05 18.85
C SER A 74 -9.67 -1.91 19.03
N LEU A 75 -8.86 -2.75 18.38
CA LEU A 75 -7.40 -2.67 18.40
C LEU A 75 -6.89 -1.35 17.79
N GLN A 76 -7.49 -0.91 16.68
CA GLN A 76 -7.12 0.34 16.03
C GLN A 76 -7.55 1.54 16.88
N ASP A 77 -8.76 1.51 17.46
CA ASP A 77 -9.26 2.57 18.35
C ASP A 77 -8.39 2.73 19.60
N GLU A 78 -7.97 1.65 20.20
CA GLU A 78 -7.07 1.67 21.36
C GLU A 78 -5.74 2.37 21.06
N SER A 79 -5.27 2.37 19.81
CA SER A 79 -4.00 3.02 19.44
C SER A 79 -3.98 4.53 19.69
N PHE A 80 -5.14 5.15 19.84
CA PHE A 80 -5.28 6.58 20.14
C PHE A 80 -5.50 6.88 21.63
N SER A 81 -5.54 5.85 22.49
CA SER A 81 -5.93 5.97 23.90
C SER A 81 -4.75 5.97 24.87
N TYR A 82 -3.52 5.78 24.40
CA TYR A 82 -2.34 5.72 25.26
C TYR A 82 -1.15 6.46 24.63
N GLU A 83 -0.17 6.79 25.48
CA GLU A 83 1.07 7.39 25.01
C GLU A 83 1.83 6.43 24.08
N PRO A 84 2.24 6.91 22.90
CA PRO A 84 2.90 6.06 21.93
C PRO A 84 4.29 5.61 22.42
N ILE A 85 4.67 4.39 22.09
CA ILE A 85 6.02 3.88 22.33
C ILE A 85 6.89 4.32 21.16
N GLY A 86 7.84 5.21 21.42
CA GLY A 86 8.75 5.73 20.39
C GLY A 86 8.07 6.75 19.47
N GLU A 87 7.68 6.34 18.26
CA GLU A 87 7.10 7.22 17.25
C GLU A 87 5.56 7.30 17.40
N ALA A 88 5.03 8.53 17.36
CA ALA A 88 3.57 8.74 17.36
C ALA A 88 2.95 8.41 16.00
N LEU A 89 1.68 7.99 16.02
CA LEU A 89 0.90 7.84 14.79
C LEU A 89 0.69 9.20 14.12
N PRO A 90 0.74 9.26 12.78
CA PRO A 90 0.41 10.46 12.03
C PRO A 90 -1.02 10.96 12.30
N ASP A 91 -1.18 12.29 12.33
CA ASP A 91 -2.45 12.96 12.69
C ASP A 91 -3.65 12.56 11.82
N TYR A 92 -3.43 12.06 10.62
CA TYR A 92 -4.51 11.63 9.70
C TYR A 92 -5.05 10.21 9.96
N PHE A 93 -4.46 9.44 10.88
CA PHE A 93 -4.90 8.07 11.17
C PHE A 93 -6.34 7.98 11.67
N PRO A 94 -6.81 8.86 12.57
CA PRO A 94 -8.22 8.84 13.00
C PRO A 94 -9.20 9.03 11.84
N GLU A 95 -8.91 9.93 10.88
CA GLU A 95 -9.72 10.14 9.68
C GLU A 95 -9.71 8.91 8.77
N GLY A 96 -8.51 8.35 8.52
CA GLY A 96 -8.37 7.11 7.74
C GLY A 96 -9.12 5.94 8.35
N LEU A 97 -9.07 5.78 9.67
CA LEU A 97 -9.82 4.75 10.38
C LEU A 97 -11.34 4.99 10.31
N ALA A 98 -11.79 6.23 10.46
CA ALA A 98 -13.21 6.58 10.32
C ALA A 98 -13.72 6.24 8.90
N THR A 99 -12.93 6.54 7.87
CA THR A 99 -13.22 6.15 6.49
C THR A 99 -13.33 4.63 6.36
N LEU A 100 -12.34 3.88 6.87
CA LEU A 100 -12.31 2.42 6.81
C LEU A 100 -13.52 1.78 7.48
N LYS A 101 -13.91 2.26 8.67
CA LYS A 101 -15.10 1.81 9.41
C LYS A 101 -16.40 2.04 8.66
N GLY A 102 -16.46 3.11 7.86
CA GLY A 102 -17.65 3.47 7.08
C GLY A 102 -17.86 2.58 5.84
N ILE A 103 -16.85 1.82 5.40
CA ILE A 103 -16.92 1.02 4.19
C ILE A 103 -17.66 -0.30 4.46
N ASP A 104 -18.65 -0.59 3.63
CA ASP A 104 -19.28 -1.90 3.53
C ASP A 104 -18.54 -2.73 2.47
N PHE A 105 -17.62 -3.59 2.90
CA PHE A 105 -16.81 -4.41 2.00
C PHE A 105 -17.61 -5.43 1.20
N SER A 106 -18.83 -5.77 1.60
CA SER A 106 -19.73 -6.61 0.80
C SER A 106 -20.25 -5.90 -0.46
N LYS A 107 -20.08 -4.58 -0.53
CA LYS A 107 -20.48 -3.70 -1.64
C LYS A 107 -19.31 -2.99 -2.31
N ALA A 108 -18.09 -3.26 -1.87
CA ALA A 108 -16.89 -2.82 -2.57
C ALA A 108 -16.65 -3.72 -3.78
N ASP A 109 -16.18 -3.15 -4.89
CA ASP A 109 -15.89 -3.90 -6.10
C ASP A 109 -14.42 -4.33 -6.13
N ILE A 110 -13.52 -3.43 -5.77
CA ILE A 110 -12.07 -3.62 -5.88
C ILE A 110 -11.38 -3.13 -4.61
N ILE A 111 -10.40 -3.90 -4.13
CA ILE A 111 -9.39 -3.39 -3.21
C ILE A 111 -8.03 -3.40 -3.87
N THR A 112 -7.21 -2.39 -3.60
CA THR A 112 -5.78 -2.40 -3.94
C THR A 112 -4.95 -2.54 -2.68
N ILE A 113 -3.89 -3.33 -2.72
CA ILE A 113 -2.96 -3.57 -1.62
C ILE A 113 -1.55 -3.17 -2.06
N ALA A 114 -1.01 -2.08 -1.50
CA ALA A 114 0.26 -1.46 -1.89
C ALA A 114 1.18 -1.26 -0.68
N TYR A 115 1.88 -2.32 -0.29
CA TYR A 115 2.80 -2.34 0.85
C TYR A 115 4.17 -2.91 0.46
N GLY A 116 5.14 -2.83 1.37
CA GLY A 116 6.43 -3.48 1.26
C GLY A 116 7.62 -2.52 1.37
N THR A 117 7.43 -1.22 1.14
CA THR A 117 8.48 -0.21 1.32
C THR A 117 8.98 -0.17 2.75
N ASN A 118 8.08 -0.24 3.74
CA ASN A 118 8.43 -0.26 5.16
C ASN A 118 8.94 -1.63 5.63
N ASP A 119 8.47 -2.72 5.03
CA ASP A 119 8.99 -4.07 5.27
C ASP A 119 10.47 -4.15 4.81
N PHE A 120 10.78 -3.64 3.62
CA PHE A 120 12.14 -3.53 3.10
C PHE A 120 13.02 -2.67 4.04
N THR A 121 12.59 -1.45 4.40
CA THR A 121 13.36 -0.55 5.27
C THR A 121 13.65 -1.19 6.64
N ALA A 122 12.71 -1.98 7.17
CA ALA A 122 12.89 -2.73 8.41
C ALA A 122 13.74 -3.99 8.24
N GLY A 123 14.11 -4.34 7.02
CA GLY A 123 14.85 -5.57 6.71
C GLY A 123 14.06 -6.82 7.06
N ARG A 124 12.75 -6.84 6.78
CA ARG A 124 11.91 -8.03 6.98
C ARG A 124 12.29 -9.12 5.99
N ALA A 125 12.16 -10.37 6.43
CA ALA A 125 12.35 -11.50 5.53
C ALA A 125 11.23 -11.53 4.48
N LEU A 126 11.57 -11.97 3.26
CA LEU A 126 10.59 -12.18 2.20
C LEU A 126 9.68 -13.37 2.49
N GLU A 127 10.23 -14.42 3.09
CA GLU A 127 9.51 -15.63 3.52
C GLU A 127 9.87 -15.95 4.96
N GLY A 128 8.96 -16.56 5.68
CA GLY A 128 9.14 -17.02 7.05
C GLY A 128 9.29 -18.53 7.18
N ASN A 129 9.15 -19.02 8.41
CA ASN A 129 9.28 -20.45 8.71
C ASN A 129 8.09 -21.27 8.22
N ASP A 130 6.94 -20.65 8.07
CA ASP A 130 5.74 -21.25 7.50
C ASP A 130 5.09 -20.30 6.47
N ARG A 131 4.09 -20.83 5.75
CA ARG A 131 3.41 -20.11 4.65
C ARG A 131 2.76 -18.80 5.09
N TYR A 132 2.31 -18.73 6.34
CA TYR A 132 1.55 -17.61 6.91
C TYR A 132 2.30 -16.91 8.05
N ASP A 133 3.63 -17.01 8.08
CA ASP A 133 4.46 -16.34 9.08
C ASP A 133 4.29 -14.82 8.98
N LEU A 134 3.54 -14.25 9.93
CA LEU A 134 3.20 -12.82 9.98
C LEU A 134 4.42 -11.91 10.20
N THR A 135 5.56 -12.46 10.61
CA THR A 135 6.82 -11.72 10.75
C THR A 135 7.51 -11.50 9.42
N SER A 136 7.11 -12.22 8.37
CA SER A 136 7.63 -12.12 7.01
C SER A 136 6.66 -11.38 6.09
N PHE A 137 7.20 -10.73 5.07
CA PHE A 137 6.40 -10.00 4.07
C PHE A 137 5.44 -10.93 3.31
N GLY A 138 5.95 -12.06 2.80
CA GLY A 138 5.16 -12.99 1.99
C GLY A 138 4.11 -13.73 2.81
N GLY A 139 4.46 -14.15 4.04
CA GLY A 139 3.53 -14.83 4.92
C GLY A 139 2.34 -13.94 5.32
N ALA A 140 2.62 -12.68 5.73
CA ALA A 140 1.58 -11.72 6.07
C ALA A 140 0.71 -11.34 4.86
N MET A 141 1.30 -11.27 3.66
CA MET A 141 0.56 -10.98 2.43
C MET A 141 -0.42 -12.11 2.08
N ARG A 142 0.03 -13.37 2.14
CA ARG A 142 -0.83 -14.54 1.91
C ARG A 142 -1.96 -14.60 2.94
N TYR A 143 -1.63 -14.42 4.22
CA TYR A 143 -2.63 -14.36 5.28
C TYR A 143 -3.71 -13.32 5.00
N SER A 144 -3.32 -12.09 4.66
CA SER A 144 -4.24 -10.99 4.38
C SER A 144 -5.15 -11.29 3.18
N ILE A 145 -4.57 -11.82 2.09
CA ILE A 145 -5.32 -12.19 0.89
C ILE A 145 -6.36 -13.27 1.19
N GLU A 146 -5.96 -14.33 1.88
CA GLU A 146 -6.88 -15.44 2.18
C GLU A 146 -8.01 -15.02 3.11
N LYS A 147 -7.71 -14.26 4.16
CA LYS A 147 -8.72 -13.71 5.07
C LYS A 147 -9.79 -12.91 4.34
N ILE A 148 -9.37 -11.99 3.46
CA ILE A 148 -10.27 -11.13 2.71
C ILE A 148 -11.08 -11.96 1.69
N ARG A 149 -10.42 -12.86 0.98
CA ARG A 149 -11.04 -13.70 -0.06
C ARG A 149 -12.11 -14.65 0.49
N GLU A 150 -11.84 -15.23 1.67
CA GLU A 150 -12.82 -16.10 2.35
C GLU A 150 -14.07 -15.33 2.77
N ALA A 151 -13.91 -14.08 3.24
CA ALA A 151 -15.03 -13.28 3.73
C ALA A 151 -15.82 -12.58 2.61
N PHE A 152 -15.16 -12.18 1.52
CA PHE A 152 -15.74 -11.34 0.46
C PHE A 152 -15.46 -11.94 -0.93
N SER A 153 -16.21 -12.98 -1.30
CA SER A 153 -15.99 -13.75 -2.53
C SER A 153 -16.18 -12.96 -3.85
N ASN A 154 -16.90 -11.83 -3.80
CA ASN A 154 -17.16 -10.98 -4.97
C ASN A 154 -16.22 -9.77 -5.04
N LEU A 155 -15.32 -9.61 -4.06
CA LEU A 155 -14.39 -8.49 -4.00
C LEU A 155 -13.12 -8.83 -4.79
N GLU A 156 -12.82 -8.03 -5.80
CA GLU A 156 -11.60 -8.18 -6.57
C GLU A 156 -10.40 -7.66 -5.75
N ILE A 157 -9.43 -8.53 -5.54
CA ILE A 157 -8.17 -8.17 -4.86
C ILE A 157 -7.11 -7.89 -5.91
N VAL A 158 -6.58 -6.69 -5.87
CA VAL A 158 -5.49 -6.22 -6.74
C VAL A 158 -4.27 -5.92 -5.87
N VAL A 159 -3.13 -6.46 -6.23
CA VAL A 159 -1.87 -6.16 -5.54
C VAL A 159 -1.01 -5.25 -6.41
N CYS A 160 -0.47 -4.21 -5.78
CA CYS A 160 0.40 -3.25 -6.44
C CYS A 160 1.85 -3.46 -5.94
N SER A 161 2.81 -3.43 -6.86
CA SER A 161 4.21 -3.41 -6.45
C SER A 161 4.55 -2.13 -5.68
N GLN A 162 5.68 -2.17 -4.99
CA GLN A 162 6.32 -0.99 -4.43
C GLN A 162 6.69 -0.02 -5.54
N THR A 163 6.97 1.23 -5.20
CA THR A 163 7.43 2.25 -6.14
C THR A 163 8.94 2.47 -6.01
N TYR A 164 9.56 2.97 -7.07
CA TYR A 164 10.95 3.41 -7.04
C TYR A 164 11.16 4.46 -5.93
N ARG A 165 12.29 4.36 -5.21
CA ARG A 165 12.76 5.33 -4.23
C ARG A 165 14.28 5.42 -4.24
N PHE A 166 14.82 6.48 -3.64
CA PHE A 166 16.26 6.68 -3.55
C PHE A 166 16.63 7.36 -2.23
N TRP A 167 17.92 7.35 -1.93
CA TRP A 167 18.49 8.00 -0.75
C TRP A 167 19.43 9.11 -1.19
N ARG A 168 19.25 10.29 -0.61
CA ARG A 168 20.04 11.48 -0.89
C ARG A 168 20.60 12.03 0.41
N LYS A 169 21.82 12.56 0.35
CA LYS A 169 22.43 13.33 1.42
C LYS A 169 23.16 14.51 0.80
N ASP A 170 22.98 15.70 1.37
CA ASP A 170 23.60 16.95 0.92
C ASP A 170 23.46 17.19 -0.60
N GLY A 171 22.26 16.91 -1.15
CA GLY A 171 21.96 17.05 -2.57
C GLY A 171 22.48 15.93 -3.48
N VAL A 172 23.32 15.01 -2.94
CA VAL A 172 23.90 13.91 -3.71
C VAL A 172 23.08 12.63 -3.51
N VAL A 173 22.68 11.98 -4.61
CA VAL A 173 22.06 10.64 -4.56
C VAL A 173 23.14 9.64 -4.19
N LEU A 174 22.96 8.98 -3.05
CA LEU A 174 23.91 7.99 -2.54
C LEU A 174 23.60 6.60 -3.04
N ASP A 175 22.29 6.30 -3.17
CA ASP A 175 21.81 4.96 -3.43
C ASP A 175 20.34 5.01 -3.90
N ASP A 176 19.86 3.93 -4.51
CA ASP A 176 18.46 3.78 -4.89
C ASP A 176 17.94 2.37 -4.63
N SER A 177 16.67 2.15 -4.93
CA SER A 177 16.02 0.86 -4.72
C SER A 177 16.54 -0.29 -5.57
N ASN A 178 17.32 0.00 -6.63
CA ASN A 178 17.97 -1.05 -7.45
C ASN A 178 19.26 -1.54 -6.84
N THR A 179 19.93 -0.69 -6.06
CA THR A 179 21.29 -0.94 -5.55
C THR A 179 21.33 -1.20 -4.05
N ARG A 180 20.51 -0.49 -3.27
CA ARG A 180 20.49 -0.59 -1.82
C ARG A 180 20.02 -1.95 -1.32
N VAL A 181 20.77 -2.48 -0.35
CA VAL A 181 20.50 -3.76 0.31
C VAL A 181 20.21 -3.53 1.79
N GLU A 182 19.07 -4.02 2.27
CA GLU A 182 18.69 -4.04 3.69
C GLU A 182 18.57 -5.50 4.15
N LYS A 183 19.42 -5.90 5.08
CA LYS A 183 19.50 -7.30 5.60
C LYS A 183 19.47 -8.38 4.50
N GLY A 184 20.19 -8.15 3.42
CA GLY A 184 20.38 -9.12 2.34
C GLY A 184 19.37 -9.01 1.19
N ASN A 185 18.35 -8.18 1.29
CA ASN A 185 17.34 -7.98 0.23
C ASN A 185 17.39 -6.57 -0.36
N LYS A 186 17.02 -6.44 -1.62
CA LYS A 186 16.72 -5.16 -2.28
C LYS A 186 15.22 -4.92 -2.31
N LEU A 187 14.79 -3.68 -2.56
CA LEU A 187 13.37 -3.40 -2.75
C LEU A 187 12.79 -4.17 -3.95
N THR A 188 13.59 -4.38 -4.99
CA THR A 188 13.23 -5.20 -6.15
C THR A 188 12.93 -6.66 -5.82
N ASP A 189 13.45 -7.18 -4.70
CA ASP A 189 13.10 -8.53 -4.24
C ASP A 189 11.68 -8.56 -3.65
N PHE A 190 11.25 -7.48 -3.00
CA PHE A 190 9.86 -7.32 -2.56
C PHE A 190 8.91 -7.13 -3.74
N VAL A 191 9.30 -6.37 -4.77
CA VAL A 191 8.54 -6.23 -6.03
C VAL A 191 8.29 -7.60 -6.65
N ARG A 192 9.35 -8.39 -6.83
CA ARG A 192 9.26 -9.75 -7.37
C ARG A 192 8.40 -10.66 -6.48
N LYS A 193 8.55 -10.59 -5.15
CA LYS A 193 7.74 -11.37 -4.21
C LYS A 193 6.26 -11.02 -4.30
N THR A 194 5.92 -9.73 -4.46
CA THR A 194 4.55 -9.29 -4.68
C THR A 194 3.95 -9.92 -5.94
N GLU A 195 4.70 -9.90 -7.06
CA GLU A 195 4.27 -10.51 -8.31
C GLU A 195 4.12 -12.04 -8.20
N GLU A 196 5.07 -12.71 -7.53
CA GLU A 196 5.01 -14.16 -7.29
C GLU A 196 3.74 -14.55 -6.53
N ILE A 197 3.41 -13.84 -5.44
CA ILE A 197 2.20 -14.09 -4.65
C ILE A 197 0.94 -13.76 -5.45
N ALA A 198 0.93 -12.66 -6.20
CA ALA A 198 -0.19 -12.36 -7.10
C ALA A 198 -0.46 -13.51 -8.08
N ARG A 199 0.58 -14.05 -8.68
CA ARG A 199 0.50 -15.19 -9.61
C ARG A 199 0.04 -16.47 -8.89
N GLU A 200 0.55 -16.72 -7.69
CA GLU A 200 0.17 -17.85 -6.84
C GLU A 200 -1.34 -17.89 -6.57
N TYR A 201 -1.94 -16.73 -6.32
CA TYR A 201 -3.38 -16.60 -6.01
C TYR A 201 -4.24 -16.25 -7.23
N GLY A 202 -3.66 -16.09 -8.42
CA GLY A 202 -4.38 -15.66 -9.63
C GLY A 202 -4.96 -14.25 -9.53
N LEU A 203 -4.30 -13.36 -8.76
CA LEU A 203 -4.73 -11.98 -8.57
C LEU A 203 -4.22 -11.08 -9.71
N PHE A 204 -4.92 -9.97 -9.92
CA PHE A 204 -4.43 -8.94 -10.80
C PHE A 204 -3.27 -8.17 -10.11
N TYR A 205 -2.15 -8.07 -10.82
CA TYR A 205 -0.94 -7.39 -10.36
C TYR A 205 -0.73 -6.12 -11.15
N ILE A 206 -0.46 -5.01 -10.46
CA ILE A 206 -0.12 -3.73 -11.06
C ILE A 206 1.33 -3.40 -10.73
N ASP A 207 2.15 -3.28 -11.78
CA ASP A 207 3.55 -2.92 -11.64
C ASP A 207 3.73 -1.40 -11.56
N ASN A 208 4.00 -0.91 -10.35
CA ASN A 208 4.36 0.49 -10.09
C ASN A 208 5.87 0.69 -10.00
N TYR A 209 6.69 -0.34 -10.28
CA TYR A 209 8.13 -0.25 -10.19
C TYR A 209 8.80 -0.13 -11.57
N TYR A 210 8.50 -1.08 -12.45
CA TYR A 210 9.05 -1.13 -13.83
C TYR A 210 8.11 -0.54 -14.87
N GLY A 211 6.88 -0.22 -14.48
CA GLY A 211 5.89 0.44 -15.34
C GLY A 211 6.25 1.88 -15.70
N PRO A 212 5.40 2.59 -16.44
CA PRO A 212 5.60 3.98 -16.83
C PRO A 212 5.32 4.94 -15.65
N VAL A 213 6.03 4.78 -14.56
CA VAL A 213 5.82 5.47 -13.30
C VAL A 213 7.08 6.25 -12.91
N ILE A 214 7.44 6.24 -11.63
CA ILE A 214 8.63 6.92 -11.13
C ILE A 214 9.87 6.04 -11.36
N ASN A 215 10.92 6.64 -11.87
CA ASN A 215 12.21 6.00 -12.11
C ASN A 215 13.36 7.01 -11.99
N GLU A 216 14.58 6.57 -12.25
CA GLU A 216 15.78 7.39 -12.15
C GLU A 216 15.72 8.65 -13.05
N SER A 217 15.08 8.59 -14.21
CA SER A 217 15.06 9.70 -15.16
C SER A 217 14.11 10.84 -14.79
N ASN A 218 13.06 10.56 -14.00
CA ASN A 218 12.05 11.54 -13.60
C ASN A 218 11.98 11.81 -12.08
N ARG A 219 12.87 11.18 -11.30
CA ARG A 219 12.85 11.27 -9.83
C ARG A 219 12.94 12.71 -9.31
N ASP A 220 13.70 13.58 -9.96
CA ASP A 220 13.90 14.97 -9.50
C ASP A 220 12.64 15.86 -9.68
N ILE A 221 11.69 15.41 -10.50
CA ILE A 221 10.35 16.05 -10.63
C ILE A 221 9.39 15.42 -9.62
N CYS A 222 9.56 14.14 -9.34
CA CYS A 222 8.63 13.35 -8.54
C CYS A 222 8.88 13.44 -7.03
N PHE A 223 10.09 13.81 -6.60
CA PHE A 223 10.46 13.86 -5.18
C PHE A 223 11.07 15.23 -4.81
N SER A 224 11.03 15.55 -3.51
CA SER A 224 11.71 16.72 -3.00
C SER A 224 13.23 16.51 -2.94
N GLU A 225 13.98 17.60 -2.72
CA GLU A 225 15.43 17.54 -2.57
C GLU A 225 15.88 16.74 -1.34
N THR A 226 15.00 16.56 -0.36
CA THR A 226 15.34 15.95 0.94
C THR A 226 14.67 14.61 1.19
N ASP A 227 13.64 14.24 0.41
CA ASP A 227 12.86 13.02 0.62
C ASP A 227 12.70 12.26 -0.71
N GLY A 228 13.45 11.19 -0.86
CA GLY A 228 13.39 10.29 -2.01
C GLY A 228 12.44 9.10 -1.81
N THR A 229 11.58 9.13 -0.78
CA THR A 229 10.64 8.05 -0.47
C THR A 229 9.20 8.45 -0.75
N HIS A 230 8.81 9.68 -0.34
CA HIS A 230 7.44 10.16 -0.46
C HIS A 230 7.31 11.06 -1.67
N PRO A 231 6.61 10.62 -2.72
CA PRO A 231 6.47 11.42 -3.93
C PRO A 231 5.72 12.74 -3.68
N LEU A 232 6.13 13.76 -4.39
CA LEU A 232 5.37 15.00 -4.58
C LEU A 232 4.16 14.72 -5.50
N VAL A 233 3.27 15.71 -5.62
CA VAL A 233 2.06 15.62 -6.46
C VAL A 233 2.33 15.08 -7.88
N PRO A 234 3.38 15.49 -8.61
CA PRO A 234 3.68 14.90 -9.92
C PRO A 234 3.91 13.37 -9.86
N GLY A 235 4.64 12.88 -8.87
CA GLY A 235 4.88 11.45 -8.71
C GLY A 235 3.63 10.69 -8.26
N LEU A 236 2.80 11.26 -7.38
CA LEU A 236 1.51 10.68 -6.98
C LEU A 236 0.56 10.54 -8.17
N LYS A 237 0.54 11.52 -9.08
CA LYS A 237 -0.25 11.45 -10.31
C LYS A 237 0.22 10.32 -11.23
N LEU A 238 1.52 10.14 -11.44
CA LEU A 238 2.04 9.04 -12.25
C LEU A 238 1.63 7.67 -11.70
N ILE A 239 1.69 7.49 -10.38
CA ILE A 239 1.23 6.25 -9.72
C ILE A 239 -0.27 6.06 -9.95
N ALA A 240 -1.07 7.11 -9.73
CA ALA A 240 -2.51 7.04 -9.88
C ALA A 240 -2.93 6.78 -11.35
N GLU A 241 -2.29 7.43 -12.32
CA GLU A 241 -2.52 7.22 -13.76
C GLU A 241 -2.22 5.77 -14.17
N ASN A 242 -1.13 5.19 -13.67
CA ASN A 242 -0.80 3.79 -13.92
C ASN A 242 -1.87 2.87 -13.36
N ILE A 243 -2.22 3.04 -12.08
CA ILE A 243 -3.25 2.22 -11.42
C ILE A 243 -4.60 2.37 -12.11
N ALA A 244 -5.03 3.62 -12.40
CA ALA A 244 -6.30 3.91 -13.05
C ALA A 244 -6.39 3.28 -14.44
N ARG A 245 -5.31 3.35 -15.24
CA ARG A 245 -5.22 2.71 -16.55
C ARG A 245 -5.40 1.20 -16.44
N GLU A 246 -4.57 0.55 -15.62
CA GLU A 246 -4.58 -0.90 -15.44
C GLU A 246 -5.94 -1.42 -14.92
N LEU A 247 -6.52 -0.75 -13.92
CA LEU A 247 -7.85 -1.09 -13.41
C LEU A 247 -8.94 -0.91 -14.47
N THR A 248 -8.87 0.20 -15.24
CA THR A 248 -9.85 0.47 -16.30
C THR A 248 -9.75 -0.56 -17.43
N GLU A 249 -8.56 -0.95 -17.83
CA GLU A 249 -8.34 -1.98 -18.83
C GLU A 249 -8.89 -3.34 -18.39
N LYS A 250 -8.69 -3.70 -17.14
CA LYS A 250 -9.07 -5.00 -16.57
C LYS A 250 -10.54 -5.09 -16.22
N PHE A 251 -11.10 -4.09 -15.53
CA PHE A 251 -12.42 -4.14 -14.89
C PHE A 251 -13.42 -3.13 -15.46
N GLY A 252 -13.03 -2.26 -16.38
CA GLY A 252 -13.89 -1.23 -16.97
C GLY A 252 -14.89 -1.82 -17.98
N GLU A 253 -16.08 -1.20 -17.99
CA GLU A 253 -17.19 -1.49 -18.91
C GLU A 253 -17.34 -0.38 -19.96
#